data_ce5dcc4f868e98b3a083cddd06fcd363
#
_entry.id   ce5dcc4f868e98b3a083cddd06fcd363
#
_cell.length_a   1.000
_cell.length_b   1.000
_cell.length_c   1.000
_cell.angle_alpha   90.00
_cell.angle_beta   90.00
_cell.angle_gamma   90.00
#
_symmetry.space_group_name_H-M   'P 1'
#
loop_
_entity.id
_entity.type
_entity.pdbx_description
1 polymer ?
#
loop_
_entity_poly.entity_id
_entity_poly.type
_entity_poly.pdbx_seq_one_letter_code
_entity_poly.pdbx_strand_id
1 'polypeptide(L)'
;MNCLPNEIVLSVKATHKFSYIKQKVGITPNIMARIAILKALELNLKPSNLEVPESLNQKIPRDIAFGDYSDLFNFGIKEYIDSHSYTGDVKELITNLIETGSYKIGNIKKFQDLETLF
;
A
#
# COMPACT_ATOMS: atom_id res chain seq x y z
N MET A 1 11.11 15.55 -7.73
CA MET A 1 10.48 14.89 -8.88
C MET A 1 9.46 13.87 -8.39
N ASN A 2 8.28 13.84 -8.99
CA ASN A 2 7.21 12.96 -8.55
C ASN A 2 7.36 11.57 -9.21
N CYS A 3 7.54 10.52 -8.41
CA CYS A 3 7.61 9.14 -8.91
C CYS A 3 6.27 8.40 -8.83
N LEU A 4 5.23 9.02 -8.26
CA LEU A 4 3.93 8.36 -8.09
C LEU A 4 3.20 8.20 -9.43
N PRO A 5 2.64 7.03 -9.72
CA PRO A 5 1.89 6.80 -10.95
C PRO A 5 0.54 7.52 -10.91
N ASN A 6 -0.15 7.59 -12.05
CA ASN A 6 -1.46 8.24 -12.14
C ASN A 6 -2.54 7.48 -11.38
N GLU A 7 -2.36 6.20 -11.17
CA GLU A 7 -3.26 5.36 -10.40
C GLU A 7 -2.47 4.24 -9.73
N ILE A 8 -3.02 3.70 -8.65
CA ILE A 8 -2.52 2.48 -8.03
C ILE A 8 -3.50 1.35 -8.32
N VAL A 9 -3.01 0.11 -8.25
CA VAL A 9 -3.84 -1.08 -8.48
C VAL A 9 -3.70 -2.01 -7.28
N LEU A 10 -4.83 -2.42 -6.72
CA LEU A 10 -4.87 -3.38 -5.63
C LEU A 10 -5.03 -4.79 -6.19
N SER A 11 -4.45 -5.78 -5.50
CA SER A 11 -4.74 -7.18 -5.79
C SER A 11 -6.20 -7.51 -5.46
N VAL A 12 -6.66 -8.65 -5.93
CA VAL A 12 -7.99 -9.18 -5.55
C VAL A 12 -8.05 -9.37 -4.03
N LYS A 13 -6.99 -9.94 -3.43
CA LYS A 13 -6.95 -10.15 -1.97
C LYS A 13 -7.01 -8.85 -1.20
N ALA A 14 -6.22 -7.85 -1.59
CA ALA A 14 -6.21 -6.54 -0.93
C ALA A 14 -7.56 -5.85 -1.09
N THR A 15 -8.15 -5.91 -2.29
CA THR A 15 -9.48 -5.32 -2.55
C THR A 15 -10.52 -5.90 -1.59
N HIS A 16 -10.58 -7.21 -1.45
CA HIS A 16 -11.54 -7.88 -0.57
C HIS A 16 -11.28 -7.55 0.90
N LYS A 17 -10.01 -7.56 1.32
CA LYS A 17 -9.63 -7.26 2.68
C LYS A 17 -10.02 -5.83 3.06
N PHE A 18 -9.71 -4.87 2.21
CA PHE A 18 -10.00 -3.45 2.49
C PHE A 18 -11.50 -3.18 2.46
N SER A 19 -12.25 -3.85 1.59
CA SER A 19 -13.70 -3.78 1.58
C SER A 19 -14.31 -4.30 2.89
N TYR A 20 -13.80 -5.41 3.38
CA TYR A 20 -14.21 -5.98 4.67
C TYR A 20 -13.92 -5.01 5.81
N ILE A 21 -12.73 -4.41 5.84
CA ILE A 21 -12.35 -3.45 6.87
C ILE A 21 -13.27 -2.23 6.83
N LYS A 22 -13.61 -1.74 5.64
CA LYS A 22 -14.55 -0.63 5.49
C LYS A 22 -15.91 -0.95 6.13
N GLN A 23 -16.42 -2.17 5.93
CA GLN A 23 -17.68 -2.60 6.50
C GLN A 23 -17.61 -2.70 8.02
N LYS A 24 -16.49 -3.12 8.58
CA LYS A 24 -16.36 -3.35 10.03
C LYS A 24 -15.98 -2.11 10.82
N VAL A 25 -15.10 -1.27 10.29
CA VAL A 25 -14.58 -0.11 11.02
C VAL A 25 -14.74 1.21 10.29
N GLY A 26 -15.27 1.22 9.08
CA GLY A 26 -15.53 2.44 8.32
C GLY A 26 -14.31 3.10 7.69
N ILE A 27 -13.16 2.42 7.67
CA ILE A 27 -11.95 2.95 7.04
C ILE A 27 -11.97 2.59 5.55
N THR A 28 -11.83 3.61 4.70
CA THR A 28 -11.92 3.43 3.26
C THR A 28 -10.69 2.73 2.67
N PRO A 29 -10.83 2.06 1.51
CA PRO A 29 -9.71 1.37 0.88
C PRO A 29 -8.50 2.25 0.57
N ASN A 30 -8.70 3.51 0.20
CA ASN A 30 -7.59 4.42 -0.06
C ASN A 30 -6.75 4.67 1.20
N ILE A 31 -7.39 4.81 2.37
CA ILE A 31 -6.68 4.98 3.62
C ILE A 31 -5.96 3.68 4.00
N MET A 32 -6.60 2.53 3.82
CA MET A 32 -5.95 1.24 4.09
C MET A 32 -4.76 1.00 3.16
N ALA A 33 -4.85 1.44 1.90
CA ALA A 33 -3.71 1.34 0.99
C ALA A 33 -2.52 2.17 1.49
N ARG A 34 -2.77 3.37 2.00
CA ARG A 34 -1.71 4.20 2.61
C ARG A 34 -1.07 3.50 3.80
N ILE A 35 -1.87 2.95 4.69
CA ILE A 35 -1.38 2.22 5.86
C ILE A 35 -0.55 1.01 5.45
N ALA A 36 -1.00 0.27 4.44
CA ALA A 36 -0.26 -0.89 3.93
C ALA A 36 1.10 -0.49 3.35
N ILE A 37 1.15 0.60 2.59
CA ILE A 37 2.41 1.12 2.05
C ILE A 37 3.36 1.49 3.19
N LEU A 38 2.88 2.23 4.19
CA LEU A 38 3.70 2.63 5.33
C LEU A 38 4.23 1.42 6.08
N LYS A 39 3.40 0.39 6.27
CA LYS A 39 3.83 -0.84 6.93
C LYS A 39 4.92 -1.54 6.12
N ALA A 40 4.75 -1.63 4.80
CA ALA A 40 5.75 -2.26 3.93
C ALA A 40 7.07 -1.47 3.94
N LEU A 41 7.01 -0.13 3.92
CA LEU A 41 8.20 0.70 4.00
C LEU A 41 8.91 0.53 5.34
N GLU A 42 8.16 0.40 6.43
CA GLU A 42 8.72 0.14 7.76
C GLU A 42 9.49 -1.18 7.79
N LEU A 43 8.92 -2.23 7.19
CA LEU A 43 9.56 -3.54 7.10
C LEU A 43 10.83 -3.51 6.26
N ASN A 44 10.88 -2.63 5.28
CA ASN A 44 12.06 -2.38 4.44
C ASN A 44 12.64 -3.65 3.82
N LEU A 45 11.77 -4.55 3.34
CA LEU A 45 12.19 -5.76 2.67
C LEU A 45 12.80 -5.45 1.30
N LYS A 46 13.69 -6.32 0.84
CA LYS A 46 14.20 -6.21 -0.53
C LYS A 46 13.05 -6.36 -1.52
N PRO A 47 13.10 -5.68 -2.68
CA PRO A 47 12.04 -5.82 -3.69
C PRO A 47 11.73 -7.26 -4.07
N SER A 48 12.76 -8.12 -4.14
CA SER A 48 12.58 -9.54 -4.45
C SER A 48 11.86 -10.35 -3.36
N ASN A 49 11.75 -9.77 -2.15
CA ASN A 49 11.09 -10.42 -1.02
C ASN A 49 9.68 -9.87 -0.78
N LEU A 50 9.22 -8.92 -1.60
CA LEU A 50 7.85 -8.44 -1.50
C LEU A 50 6.86 -9.48 -2.02
N GLU A 51 5.67 -9.49 -1.44
CA GLU A 51 4.59 -10.32 -1.93
C GLU A 51 4.15 -9.82 -3.31
N VAL A 52 3.98 -10.74 -4.27
CA VAL A 52 3.51 -10.44 -5.62
C VAL A 52 2.10 -10.98 -5.76
N PRO A 53 1.11 -10.14 -6.07
CA PRO A 53 -0.27 -10.60 -6.19
C PRO A 53 -0.48 -11.54 -7.37
N GLU A 54 -1.36 -12.53 -7.19
CA GLU A 54 -1.72 -13.45 -8.26
C GLU A 54 -2.62 -12.80 -9.30
N SER A 55 -3.48 -11.88 -8.87
CA SER A 55 -4.41 -11.18 -9.77
C SER A 55 -4.71 -9.79 -9.24
N LEU A 56 -5.03 -8.87 -10.16
CA LEU A 56 -5.28 -7.46 -9.86
C LEU A 56 -6.77 -7.16 -9.98
N ASN A 57 -7.24 -6.16 -9.24
CA ASN A 57 -8.64 -5.77 -9.23
C ASN A 57 -8.80 -4.26 -9.21
N GLN A 58 -9.01 -3.67 -8.03
CA GLN A 58 -9.42 -2.28 -7.89
C GLN A 58 -8.32 -1.30 -8.29
N LYS A 59 -8.66 -0.33 -9.13
CA LYS A 59 -7.79 0.80 -9.46
C LYS A 59 -8.25 2.01 -8.65
N ILE A 60 -7.29 2.76 -8.12
CA ILE A 60 -7.56 3.97 -7.35
C ILE A 60 -6.74 5.10 -7.95
N PRO A 61 -7.37 6.20 -8.40
CA PRO A 61 -6.62 7.35 -8.93
C PRO A 61 -5.66 7.91 -7.88
N ARG A 62 -4.53 8.46 -8.35
CA ARG A 62 -3.48 8.99 -7.49
C ARG A 62 -4.00 9.97 -6.44
N ASP A 63 -4.88 10.90 -6.83
CA ASP A 63 -5.37 11.93 -5.92
C ASP A 63 -6.21 11.34 -4.78
N ILE A 64 -6.94 10.27 -5.07
CA ILE A 64 -7.73 9.57 -4.05
C ILE A 64 -6.82 8.67 -3.21
N ALA A 65 -5.89 7.98 -3.86
CA ALA A 65 -4.98 7.06 -3.17
C ALA A 65 -4.13 7.79 -2.12
N PHE A 66 -3.56 8.93 -2.47
CA PHE A 66 -2.61 9.63 -1.61
C PHE A 66 -3.16 10.92 -1.00
N GLY A 67 -4.19 11.52 -1.59
CA GLY A 67 -4.81 12.74 -1.09
C GLY A 67 -3.79 13.85 -0.84
N ASP A 68 -3.88 14.48 0.32
CA ASP A 68 -2.98 15.57 0.71
C ASP A 68 -1.58 15.08 1.11
N TYR A 69 -1.35 13.77 1.13
CA TYR A 69 -0.09 13.18 1.57
C TYR A 69 0.80 12.74 0.40
N SER A 70 0.51 13.19 -0.82
CA SER A 70 1.27 12.81 -2.02
C SER A 70 2.77 13.06 -1.87
N ASP A 71 3.16 14.21 -1.31
CA ASP A 71 4.58 14.52 -1.14
C ASP A 71 5.26 13.58 -0.16
N LEU A 72 4.57 13.21 0.92
CA LEU A 72 5.10 12.26 1.90
C LEU A 72 5.31 10.89 1.28
N PHE A 73 4.32 10.39 0.54
CA PHE A 73 4.43 9.08 -0.10
C PHE A 73 5.44 9.08 -1.25
N ASN A 74 5.51 10.18 -1.99
CA ASN A 74 6.54 10.32 -3.02
C ASN A 74 7.94 10.22 -2.41
N PHE A 75 8.17 10.92 -1.29
CA PHE A 75 9.45 10.88 -0.59
C PHE A 75 9.76 9.46 -0.11
N GLY A 76 8.83 8.81 0.59
CA GLY A 76 9.07 7.49 1.17
C GLY A 76 9.31 6.41 0.12
N ILE A 77 8.54 6.42 -0.96
CA ILE A 77 8.69 5.45 -2.04
C ILE A 77 9.98 5.69 -2.80
N LYS A 78 10.33 6.95 -3.04
CA LYS A 78 11.58 7.30 -3.71
C LYS A 78 12.79 6.87 -2.86
N GLU A 79 12.74 7.08 -1.54
CA GLU A 79 13.79 6.62 -0.64
C GLU A 79 13.95 5.10 -0.69
N TYR A 80 12.84 4.37 -0.74
CA TYR A 80 12.85 2.92 -0.88
C TYR A 80 13.53 2.51 -2.20
N ILE A 81 13.12 3.15 -3.30
CA ILE A 81 13.68 2.86 -4.63
C ILE A 81 15.18 3.09 -4.63
N ASP A 82 15.63 4.23 -4.10
CA ASP A 82 17.03 4.60 -4.10
C ASP A 82 17.86 3.67 -3.21
N SER A 83 17.37 3.36 -2.02
CA SER A 83 18.10 2.53 -1.06
C SER A 83 18.25 1.07 -1.52
N HIS A 84 17.29 0.56 -2.29
CA HIS A 84 17.33 -0.80 -2.81
C HIS A 84 17.79 -0.89 -4.27
N SER A 85 18.17 0.24 -4.87
CA SER A 85 18.57 0.32 -6.29
C SER A 85 17.52 -0.31 -7.22
N TYR A 86 16.23 -0.09 -6.91
CA TYR A 86 15.14 -0.64 -7.69
C TYR A 86 15.04 0.06 -9.04
N THR A 87 15.00 -0.71 -10.13
CA THR A 87 14.94 -0.19 -11.49
C THR A 87 13.67 -0.61 -12.24
N GLY A 88 12.75 -1.31 -11.57
CA GLY A 88 11.52 -1.78 -12.19
C GLY A 88 10.43 -0.71 -12.28
N ASP A 89 9.23 -1.13 -12.61
CA ASP A 89 8.07 -0.27 -12.72
C ASP A 89 7.58 0.17 -11.34
N VAL A 90 7.36 1.48 -11.16
CA VAL A 90 6.94 2.03 -9.86
C VAL A 90 5.50 1.63 -9.52
N LYS A 91 4.61 1.57 -10.51
CA LYS A 91 3.22 1.15 -10.28
C LYS A 91 3.17 -0.29 -9.75
N GLU A 92 3.94 -1.17 -10.35
CA GLU A 92 4.06 -2.56 -9.90
C GLU A 92 4.67 -2.64 -8.49
N LEU A 93 5.70 -1.84 -8.22
CA LEU A 93 6.31 -1.77 -6.90
C LEU A 93 5.28 -1.39 -5.84
N ILE A 94 4.46 -0.37 -6.10
CA ILE A 94 3.44 0.09 -5.16
C ILE A 94 2.40 -1.01 -4.91
N THR A 95 1.97 -1.71 -5.97
CA THR A 95 1.07 -2.85 -5.82
C THR A 95 1.67 -3.91 -4.89
N ASN A 96 2.95 -4.23 -5.07
CA ASN A 96 3.64 -5.23 -4.25
C ASN A 96 3.85 -4.75 -2.82
N LEU A 97 4.12 -3.47 -2.61
CA LEU A 97 4.21 -2.89 -1.27
C LEU A 97 2.86 -3.00 -0.54
N ILE A 98 1.77 -2.67 -1.23
CA ILE A 98 0.42 -2.78 -0.63
C ILE A 98 0.10 -4.23 -0.30
N GLU A 99 0.40 -5.17 -1.20
CA GLU A 99 0.17 -6.58 -0.94
C GLU A 99 0.93 -7.05 0.29
N THR A 100 2.21 -6.72 0.37
CA THR A 100 3.07 -7.07 1.50
C THR A 100 2.56 -6.46 2.80
N GLY A 101 2.26 -5.16 2.79
CA GLY A 101 1.75 -4.46 3.96
C GLY A 101 0.40 -4.99 4.40
N SER A 102 -0.51 -5.25 3.47
CA SER A 102 -1.83 -5.78 3.79
C SER A 102 -1.75 -7.17 4.42
N TYR A 103 -0.81 -7.99 3.95
CA TYR A 103 -0.57 -9.32 4.52
C TYR A 103 -0.08 -9.22 5.98
N LYS A 104 0.79 -8.26 6.28
CA LYS A 104 1.36 -8.08 7.62
C LYS A 104 0.42 -7.38 8.59
N ILE A 105 -0.55 -6.62 8.11
CA ILE A 105 -1.52 -5.93 8.96
C ILE A 105 -2.40 -6.91 9.74
N GLY A 106 -2.69 -8.08 9.16
CA GLY A 106 -3.57 -9.05 9.80
C GLY A 106 -5.03 -8.62 9.74
N ASN A 107 -5.82 -9.09 10.70
CA ASN A 107 -7.26 -8.82 10.74
C ASN A 107 -7.56 -7.59 11.58
N ILE A 108 -8.22 -6.59 10.95
CA ILE A 108 -8.72 -5.41 11.66
C ILE A 108 -10.23 -5.56 11.79
N LYS A 109 -10.69 -5.76 13.03
CA LYS A 109 -12.13 -5.94 13.33
C LYS A 109 -12.73 -4.74 14.05
N LYS A 110 -11.88 -3.91 14.64
CA LYS A 110 -12.29 -2.71 15.37
C LYS A 110 -11.20 -1.64 15.25
N PHE A 111 -11.57 -0.40 15.52
CA PHE A 111 -10.67 0.73 15.34
C PHE A 111 -9.37 0.61 16.17
N GLN A 112 -9.47 0.05 17.37
CA GLN A 112 -8.32 -0.12 18.26
C GLN A 112 -7.25 -1.04 17.68
N ASP A 113 -7.59 -1.92 16.76
CA ASP A 113 -6.62 -2.82 16.13
C ASP A 113 -5.57 -2.05 15.31
N LEU A 114 -5.88 -0.81 14.90
CA LEU A 114 -4.93 0.04 14.20
C LEU A 114 -3.74 0.45 15.06
N GLU A 115 -3.93 0.56 16.38
CA GLU A 115 -2.88 1.01 17.30
C GLU A 115 -1.72 0.03 17.39
N THR A 116 -1.93 -1.22 17.02
CA THR A 116 -0.92 -2.28 17.14
C THR A 116 -0.17 -2.54 15.85
N LEU A 117 -0.44 -1.80 14.76
CA LEU A 117 0.16 -2.05 13.45
C LEU A 117 1.63 -1.66 13.38
N PHE A 118 2.04 -0.67 14.15
CA PHE A 118 3.40 -0.10 14.07
C PHE A 118 4.12 -0.11 15.40
#